data_ed5c8b77d37133a2889a363308227745
#
_entry.id   ed5c8b77d37133a2889a363308227745
#
_cell.length_a   1.000
_cell.length_b   1.000
_cell.length_c   1.000
_cell.angle_alpha   90.00
_cell.angle_beta   90.00
_cell.angle_gamma   90.00
#
_symmetry.space_group_name_H-M   'P 1'
#
loop_
_entity.id
_entity.type
_entity.pdbx_description
1 polymer ?
#
loop_
_entity_poly.entity_id
_entity_poly.type
_entity_poly.pdbx_seq_one_letter_code
_entity_poly.pdbx_strand_id
1 'polypeptide(L)'
;MLHVTLLINHIFMAQQNKKTRTTLQDVADQVGVTKMTVSRYMRNPESVAEKTRVKIAAAIEEMGYIENRAPAMLSKSSSKAIGILLPSLSNQIFASFVQGIETVTKANGYETLLAHFSYDELEEERKIASLLSYQVDGLILTESHHTPRTLQMIKNAGVPVVETMELPPQPIDMAVGLDHEDASYNAVKRMLDAGKRTIVYFGARLDTRTKLRMQGYDRAMNEAGLEPKHVLTGVHSSFSLAHDLLERALETYPTLDGVFCTNDDIAIGAMLSAQQRGIQVPQQLAVVGYNALDIGQTISPKLTSVDTPRFQIGVKSAELLIARLKGEAQEEKVFDMGYQITSGESV
;
A
#
# COMPACT_ATOMS: atom_id res chain seq x y z
N MET A 1 33.21 -6.48 52.87
CA MET A 1 31.92 -7.18 52.90
C MET A 1 30.71 -6.28 52.57
N LEU A 2 30.64 -4.99 52.97
CA LEU A 2 29.50 -4.13 52.67
C LEU A 2 29.24 -3.85 51.15
N HIS A 3 30.29 -3.78 50.35
CA HIS A 3 30.15 -3.48 48.91
C HIS A 3 29.54 -4.63 48.08
N VAL A 4 29.76 -5.87 48.48
CA VAL A 4 29.22 -7.05 47.78
C VAL A 4 27.72 -7.21 48.07
N THR A 5 27.28 -6.88 49.29
CA THR A 5 25.88 -6.95 49.69
C THR A 5 25.02 -5.87 49.02
N LEU A 6 25.58 -4.68 48.76
CA LEU A 6 24.91 -3.62 48.02
C LEU A 6 24.77 -3.95 46.51
N LEU A 7 25.74 -4.59 45.90
CA LEU A 7 25.67 -5.03 44.51
C LEU A 7 24.66 -6.16 44.32
N ILE A 8 24.59 -7.11 45.25
CA ILE A 8 23.60 -8.21 45.23
C ILE A 8 22.19 -7.68 45.40
N ASN A 9 21.96 -6.72 46.30
CA ASN A 9 20.65 -6.08 46.45
C ASN A 9 20.25 -5.24 45.24
N HIS A 10 21.18 -4.56 44.55
CA HIS A 10 20.89 -3.86 43.29
C HIS A 10 20.55 -4.80 42.14
N ILE A 11 21.22 -5.96 42.05
CA ILE A 11 20.92 -6.99 41.04
C ILE A 11 19.56 -7.64 41.33
N PHE A 12 19.22 -7.90 42.61
CA PHE A 12 17.91 -8.43 43.00
C PHE A 12 16.79 -7.43 42.79
N MET A 13 16.99 -6.13 43.04
CA MET A 13 16.02 -5.07 42.78
C MET A 13 15.86 -4.81 41.28
N ALA A 14 16.90 -4.98 40.47
CA ALA A 14 16.82 -4.85 39.00
C ALA A 14 16.05 -6.01 38.33
N GLN A 15 16.02 -7.20 38.98
CA GLN A 15 15.22 -8.33 38.48
C GLN A 15 13.70 -8.22 38.81
N GLN A 16 13.31 -7.38 39.77
CA GLN A 16 11.89 -7.22 40.15
C GLN A 16 11.08 -6.22 39.27
N ASN A 17 11.68 -5.55 38.29
CA ASN A 17 10.99 -4.55 37.47
C ASN A 17 10.84 -4.91 35.98
N LYS A 18 10.85 -6.21 35.62
CA LYS A 18 10.13 -6.63 34.42
C LYS A 18 8.65 -6.58 34.77
N LYS A 19 7.94 -5.52 34.36
CA LYS A 19 6.47 -5.55 34.31
C LYS A 19 6.08 -6.80 33.52
N THR A 20 5.79 -7.89 34.21
CA THR A 20 5.28 -9.10 33.61
C THR A 20 3.90 -8.77 33.06
N ARG A 21 3.74 -8.97 31.77
CA ARG A 21 2.46 -8.75 31.07
C ARG A 21 1.39 -9.56 31.79
N THR A 22 0.26 -8.95 32.14
CA THR A 22 -0.89 -9.63 32.76
C THR A 22 -1.23 -10.88 31.95
N THR A 23 -1.36 -12.01 32.62
CA THR A 23 -1.62 -13.31 31.99
C THR A 23 -3.07 -13.74 32.17
N LEU A 24 -3.50 -14.73 31.38
CA LEU A 24 -4.82 -15.35 31.53
C LEU A 24 -4.99 -15.98 32.94
N GLN A 25 -3.89 -16.44 33.56
CA GLN A 25 -3.89 -16.98 34.91
C GLN A 25 -4.19 -15.90 35.95
N ASP A 26 -3.58 -14.72 35.80
CA ASP A 26 -3.81 -13.60 36.74
C ASP A 26 -5.27 -13.17 36.72
N VAL A 27 -5.91 -13.13 35.56
CA VAL A 27 -7.35 -12.87 35.43
C VAL A 27 -8.19 -13.97 36.11
N ALA A 28 -7.81 -15.23 35.94
CA ALA A 28 -8.49 -16.37 36.55
C ALA A 28 -8.41 -16.31 38.08
N ASP A 29 -7.24 -15.98 38.61
CA ASP A 29 -6.99 -15.87 40.05
C ASP A 29 -7.76 -14.69 40.66
N GLN A 30 -7.81 -13.53 39.99
CA GLN A 30 -8.56 -12.36 40.39
C GLN A 30 -10.07 -12.63 40.50
N VAL A 31 -10.62 -13.42 39.61
CA VAL A 31 -12.07 -13.74 39.59
C VAL A 31 -12.43 -14.94 40.45
N GLY A 32 -11.44 -15.78 40.81
CA GLY A 32 -11.63 -17.02 41.55
C GLY A 32 -12.23 -18.13 40.69
N VAL A 33 -11.77 -18.23 39.40
CA VAL A 33 -12.17 -19.26 38.44
C VAL A 33 -10.98 -19.97 37.85
N THR A 34 -11.20 -21.03 37.07
CA THR A 34 -10.09 -21.70 36.38
C THR A 34 -9.68 -20.93 35.12
N LYS A 35 -8.39 -21.02 34.74
CA LYS A 35 -7.89 -20.52 33.47
C LYS A 35 -8.72 -20.98 32.26
N MET A 36 -9.22 -22.23 32.31
CA MET A 36 -10.10 -22.79 31.29
C MET A 36 -11.43 -22.02 31.19
N THR A 37 -11.97 -21.54 32.31
CA THR A 37 -13.20 -20.74 32.34
C THR A 37 -12.99 -19.39 31.67
N VAL A 38 -11.87 -18.69 31.97
CA VAL A 38 -11.52 -17.42 31.32
C VAL A 38 -11.27 -17.63 29.83
N SER A 39 -10.53 -18.70 29.45
CA SER A 39 -10.30 -19.02 28.03
C SER A 39 -11.59 -19.34 27.28
N ARG A 40 -12.57 -19.98 27.95
CA ARG A 40 -13.90 -20.24 27.39
C ARG A 40 -14.67 -18.93 27.19
N TYR A 41 -14.65 -18.06 28.17
CA TYR A 41 -15.22 -16.71 28.06
C TYR A 41 -14.66 -15.95 26.87
N MET A 42 -13.33 -15.91 26.71
CA MET A 42 -12.67 -15.19 25.59
C MET A 42 -13.11 -15.72 24.23
N ARG A 43 -13.37 -17.02 24.11
CA ARG A 43 -13.81 -17.64 22.84
C ARG A 43 -15.30 -17.51 22.57
N ASN A 44 -16.11 -17.67 23.58
CA ASN A 44 -17.57 -17.59 23.50
C ASN A 44 -18.13 -17.15 24.86
N PRO A 45 -18.33 -15.83 25.09
CA PRO A 45 -18.81 -15.30 26.35
C PRO A 45 -20.13 -15.94 26.83
N GLU A 46 -21.02 -16.24 25.90
CA GLU A 46 -22.34 -16.82 26.23
C GLU A 46 -22.26 -18.27 26.76
N SER A 47 -21.12 -18.94 26.57
CA SER A 47 -20.89 -20.28 27.15
C SER A 47 -20.54 -20.27 28.64
N VAL A 48 -20.45 -19.07 29.27
CA VAL A 48 -20.15 -18.89 30.68
C VAL A 48 -21.35 -18.24 31.38
N ALA A 49 -21.70 -18.73 32.59
CA ALA A 49 -22.82 -18.20 33.35
C ALA A 49 -22.70 -16.68 33.55
N GLU A 50 -23.82 -15.97 33.40
CA GLU A 50 -23.88 -14.49 33.36
C GLU A 50 -23.14 -13.81 34.54
N LYS A 51 -23.35 -14.30 35.75
CA LYS A 51 -22.67 -13.80 36.97
C LYS A 51 -21.13 -13.89 36.87
N THR A 52 -20.63 -14.96 36.28
CA THR A 52 -19.18 -15.20 36.09
C THR A 52 -18.68 -14.37 34.94
N ARG A 53 -19.43 -14.27 33.84
CA ARG A 53 -19.15 -13.46 32.67
C ARG A 53 -18.89 -12.00 33.02
N VAL A 54 -19.79 -11.39 33.81
CA VAL A 54 -19.67 -10.00 34.29
C VAL A 54 -18.37 -9.81 35.09
N LYS A 55 -18.05 -10.75 36.01
CA LYS A 55 -16.82 -10.68 36.79
C LYS A 55 -15.55 -10.77 35.96
N ILE A 56 -15.53 -11.68 34.96
CA ILE A 56 -14.39 -11.83 34.06
C ILE A 56 -14.22 -10.57 33.22
N ALA A 57 -15.30 -10.01 32.66
CA ALA A 57 -15.25 -8.78 31.90
C ALA A 57 -14.65 -7.61 32.70
N ALA A 58 -15.13 -7.41 33.93
CA ALA A 58 -14.63 -6.37 34.83
C ALA A 58 -13.14 -6.57 35.18
N ALA A 59 -12.71 -7.78 35.46
CA ALA A 59 -11.31 -8.08 35.77
C ALA A 59 -10.38 -7.85 34.56
N ILE A 60 -10.82 -8.21 33.36
CA ILE A 60 -10.07 -7.96 32.11
C ILE A 60 -9.86 -6.45 31.91
N GLU A 61 -10.91 -5.66 32.11
CA GLU A 61 -10.87 -4.19 31.96
C GLU A 61 -9.97 -3.55 33.04
N GLU A 62 -10.16 -3.92 34.29
CA GLU A 62 -9.38 -3.42 35.43
C GLU A 62 -7.90 -3.73 35.33
N MET A 63 -7.56 -4.97 34.92
CA MET A 63 -6.18 -5.44 34.80
C MET A 63 -5.51 -5.03 33.48
N GLY A 64 -6.25 -4.47 32.52
CA GLY A 64 -5.77 -4.19 31.17
C GLY A 64 -5.27 -5.44 30.46
N TYR A 65 -5.92 -6.60 30.70
CA TYR A 65 -5.49 -7.86 30.10
C TYR A 65 -5.73 -7.87 28.59
N ILE A 66 -4.67 -8.18 27.84
CA ILE A 66 -4.72 -8.39 26.39
C ILE A 66 -4.41 -9.86 26.11
N GLU A 67 -5.33 -10.51 25.39
CA GLU A 67 -5.17 -11.92 25.03
C GLU A 67 -3.87 -12.18 24.27
N ASN A 68 -3.10 -13.15 24.71
CA ASN A 68 -1.98 -13.67 23.94
C ASN A 68 -2.49 -14.63 22.89
N ARG A 69 -2.48 -14.22 21.61
CA ARG A 69 -2.97 -15.04 20.49
C ARG A 69 -1.99 -16.18 20.10
N ALA A 70 -0.73 -16.15 20.55
CA ALA A 70 0.26 -17.15 20.16
C ALA A 70 -0.16 -18.61 20.43
N PRO A 71 -0.77 -18.98 21.58
CA PRO A 71 -1.24 -20.33 21.80
C PRO A 71 -2.40 -20.73 20.87
N ALA A 72 -3.27 -19.78 20.53
CA ALA A 72 -4.38 -20.02 19.60
C ALA A 72 -3.87 -20.20 18.16
N MET A 73 -2.86 -19.44 17.76
CA MET A 73 -2.18 -19.57 16.45
C MET A 73 -1.57 -20.97 16.29
N LEU A 74 -0.87 -21.48 17.31
CA LEU A 74 -0.29 -22.83 17.32
C LEU A 74 -1.35 -23.94 17.23
N SER A 75 -2.52 -23.72 17.84
CA SER A 75 -3.58 -24.76 17.89
C SER A 75 -4.54 -24.75 16.69
N LYS A 76 -4.74 -23.60 16.03
CA LYS A 76 -5.73 -23.40 14.97
C LYS A 76 -5.12 -23.16 13.59
N SER A 77 -3.81 -23.09 13.46
CA SER A 77 -3.08 -22.77 12.21
C SER A 77 -3.58 -21.49 11.52
N SER A 78 -4.11 -20.52 12.27
CA SER A 78 -4.57 -19.21 11.76
C SER A 78 -4.31 -18.12 12.77
N SER A 79 -3.66 -17.06 12.32
CA SER A 79 -3.34 -15.88 13.12
C SER A 79 -4.45 -14.84 13.10
N LYS A 80 -5.36 -14.92 12.14
CA LYS A 80 -6.31 -13.87 11.80
C LYS A 80 -5.63 -12.55 11.46
N ALA A 81 -4.42 -12.60 10.88
CA ALA A 81 -3.66 -11.47 10.44
C ALA A 81 -3.36 -11.58 8.94
N ILE A 82 -3.50 -10.47 8.22
CA ILE A 82 -3.14 -10.32 6.82
C ILE A 82 -1.96 -9.35 6.73
N GLY A 83 -0.89 -9.78 6.06
CA GLY A 83 0.27 -8.93 5.78
C GLY A 83 0.02 -8.05 4.57
N ILE A 84 0.22 -6.73 4.72
CA ILE A 84 0.15 -5.77 3.62
C ILE A 84 1.53 -5.15 3.46
N LEU A 85 2.08 -5.22 2.25
CA LEU A 85 3.38 -4.68 1.95
C LEU A 85 3.26 -3.48 1.00
N LEU A 86 3.75 -2.32 1.44
CA LEU A 86 3.66 -1.06 0.73
C LEU A 86 5.05 -0.54 0.35
N PRO A 87 5.24 0.06 -0.82
CA PRO A 87 6.54 0.62 -1.18
C PRO A 87 6.82 1.95 -0.48
N SER A 88 5.79 2.64 0.02
CA SER A 88 5.94 3.94 0.70
C SER A 88 4.79 4.22 1.64
N LEU A 89 5.09 4.82 2.79
CA LEU A 89 4.10 5.35 3.73
C LEU A 89 3.79 6.84 3.47
N SER A 90 4.68 7.57 2.80
CA SER A 90 4.49 8.99 2.49
C SER A 90 3.71 9.23 1.19
N ASN A 91 3.60 8.24 0.31
CA ASN A 91 2.82 8.36 -0.91
C ASN A 91 1.32 8.18 -0.62
N GLN A 92 0.55 9.26 -0.79
CA GLN A 92 -0.88 9.34 -0.45
C GLN A 92 -1.75 8.29 -1.13
N ILE A 93 -1.32 7.77 -2.29
CA ILE A 93 -2.10 6.77 -3.05
C ILE A 93 -2.39 5.51 -2.25
N PHE A 94 -1.50 5.14 -1.31
CA PHE A 94 -1.66 3.93 -0.52
C PHE A 94 -2.63 4.08 0.65
N ALA A 95 -2.96 5.30 1.09
CA ALA A 95 -3.89 5.51 2.20
C ALA A 95 -5.30 4.99 1.88
N SER A 96 -5.88 5.40 0.75
CA SER A 96 -7.21 4.94 0.32
C SER A 96 -7.23 3.44 -0.04
N PHE A 97 -6.14 2.92 -0.59
CA PHE A 97 -5.96 1.49 -0.85
C PHE A 97 -6.04 0.67 0.44
N VAL A 98 -5.27 1.05 1.46
CA VAL A 98 -5.30 0.39 2.77
C VAL A 98 -6.67 0.50 3.42
N GLN A 99 -7.35 1.66 3.35
CA GLN A 99 -8.71 1.81 3.83
C GLN A 99 -9.69 0.82 3.17
N GLY A 100 -9.56 0.63 1.86
CA GLY A 100 -10.34 -0.38 1.13
C GLY A 100 -10.12 -1.79 1.68
N ILE A 101 -8.86 -2.18 1.91
CA ILE A 101 -8.51 -3.47 2.51
C ILE A 101 -9.10 -3.59 3.92
N GLU A 102 -8.92 -2.59 4.77
CA GLU A 102 -9.39 -2.62 6.16
C GLU A 102 -10.92 -2.72 6.27
N THR A 103 -11.66 -2.13 5.33
CA THR A 103 -13.13 -2.25 5.29
C THR A 103 -13.55 -3.71 5.23
N VAL A 104 -12.88 -4.52 4.41
CA VAL A 104 -13.21 -5.92 4.22
C VAL A 104 -12.60 -6.82 5.31
N THR A 105 -11.34 -6.61 5.66
CA THR A 105 -10.65 -7.43 6.67
C THR A 105 -11.32 -7.32 8.03
N LYS A 106 -11.66 -6.11 8.48
CA LYS A 106 -12.38 -5.83 9.73
C LYS A 106 -13.74 -6.55 9.78
N ALA A 107 -14.53 -6.47 8.71
CA ALA A 107 -15.83 -7.13 8.62
C ALA A 107 -15.72 -8.66 8.72
N ASN A 108 -14.55 -9.24 8.38
CA ASN A 108 -14.28 -10.68 8.43
C ASN A 108 -13.43 -11.12 9.65
N GLY A 109 -13.16 -10.21 10.61
CA GLY A 109 -12.41 -10.51 11.83
C GLY A 109 -10.93 -10.77 11.62
N TYR A 110 -10.34 -10.13 10.60
CA TYR A 110 -8.90 -10.12 10.36
C TYR A 110 -8.30 -8.78 10.76
N GLU A 111 -7.09 -8.83 11.33
CA GLU A 111 -6.23 -7.67 11.56
C GLU A 111 -5.27 -7.49 10.38
N THR A 112 -4.81 -6.26 10.14
CA THR A 112 -3.82 -5.96 9.11
C THR A 112 -2.46 -5.65 9.74
N LEU A 113 -1.40 -6.27 9.22
CA LEU A 113 -0.01 -5.98 9.56
C LEU A 113 0.65 -5.27 8.39
N LEU A 114 0.91 -3.96 8.56
CA LEU A 114 1.53 -3.14 7.53
C LEU A 114 3.06 -3.19 7.65
N ALA A 115 3.74 -3.41 6.52
CA ALA A 115 5.17 -3.23 6.38
C ALA A 115 5.47 -2.39 5.14
N HIS A 116 6.61 -1.68 5.13
CA HIS A 116 7.04 -0.92 3.96
C HIS A 116 8.49 -1.26 3.59
N PHE A 117 8.85 -1.10 2.31
CA PHE A 117 10.13 -1.54 1.76
C PHE A 117 10.86 -0.48 0.93
N SER A 118 10.39 0.76 0.89
CA SER A 118 11.06 1.91 0.26
C SER A 118 11.44 1.69 -1.22
N TYR A 119 10.66 0.91 -1.98
CA TYR A 119 10.94 0.52 -3.38
C TYR A 119 12.24 -0.30 -3.56
N ASP A 120 12.76 -0.93 -2.49
CA ASP A 120 13.95 -1.78 -2.51
C ASP A 120 13.54 -3.26 -2.45
N GLU A 121 13.88 -4.02 -3.49
CA GLU A 121 13.52 -5.45 -3.60
C GLU A 121 14.11 -6.32 -2.47
N LEU A 122 15.32 -6.01 -2.01
CA LEU A 122 15.93 -6.77 -0.91
C LEU A 122 15.29 -6.43 0.43
N GLU A 123 14.83 -5.19 0.59
CA GLU A 123 14.05 -4.82 1.77
C GLU A 123 12.65 -5.42 1.71
N GLU A 124 12.02 -5.51 0.52
CA GLU A 124 10.78 -6.25 0.31
C GLU A 124 10.93 -7.70 0.79
N GLU A 125 11.97 -8.40 0.33
CA GLU A 125 12.29 -9.77 0.74
C GLU A 125 12.38 -9.92 2.26
N ARG A 126 13.09 -9.00 2.94
CA ARG A 126 13.20 -9.01 4.40
C ARG A 126 11.85 -8.80 5.10
N LYS A 127 11.02 -7.88 4.59
CA LYS A 127 9.70 -7.60 5.16
C LYS A 127 8.75 -8.78 4.97
N ILE A 128 8.77 -9.42 3.80
CA ILE A 128 7.98 -10.63 3.56
C ILE A 128 8.42 -11.75 4.51
N ALA A 129 9.72 -11.99 4.66
CA ALA A 129 10.24 -12.96 5.65
C ALA A 129 9.75 -12.65 7.07
N SER A 130 9.74 -11.37 7.45
CA SER A 130 9.23 -10.92 8.75
C SER A 130 7.73 -11.20 8.91
N LEU A 131 6.89 -10.81 7.94
CA LEU A 131 5.46 -11.06 7.97
C LEU A 131 5.14 -12.57 8.05
N LEU A 132 5.82 -13.38 7.25
CA LEU A 132 5.68 -14.83 7.30
C LEU A 132 6.11 -15.41 8.66
N SER A 133 7.14 -14.84 9.32
CA SER A 133 7.54 -15.25 10.66
C SER A 133 6.49 -14.94 11.73
N TYR A 134 5.67 -13.91 11.53
CA TYR A 134 4.48 -13.61 12.33
C TYR A 134 3.27 -14.48 11.97
N GLN A 135 3.47 -15.45 11.06
CA GLN A 135 2.42 -16.40 10.64
C GLN A 135 1.16 -15.71 10.11
N VAL A 136 1.31 -14.67 9.29
CA VAL A 136 0.15 -14.07 8.60
C VAL A 136 -0.56 -15.13 7.76
N ASP A 137 -1.89 -15.06 7.72
CA ASP A 137 -2.72 -16.03 6.99
C ASP A 137 -2.68 -15.81 5.47
N GLY A 138 -2.31 -14.60 5.01
CA GLY A 138 -2.18 -14.23 3.61
C GLY A 138 -1.44 -12.92 3.42
N LEU A 139 -1.06 -12.62 2.18
CA LEU A 139 -0.30 -11.43 1.80
C LEU A 139 -1.01 -10.62 0.72
N ILE A 140 -0.96 -9.30 0.85
CA ILE A 140 -1.30 -8.34 -0.21
C ILE A 140 -0.03 -7.55 -0.54
N LEU A 141 0.46 -7.69 -1.77
CA LEU A 141 1.71 -7.11 -2.27
C LEU A 141 1.39 -6.02 -3.30
N THR A 142 2.15 -4.94 -3.30
CA THR A 142 1.92 -3.80 -4.20
C THR A 142 2.91 -3.73 -5.37
N GLU A 143 3.76 -4.72 -5.51
CA GLU A 143 4.64 -4.93 -6.66
C GLU A 143 4.36 -6.30 -7.27
N SER A 144 4.75 -6.48 -8.53
CA SER A 144 4.64 -7.75 -9.27
C SER A 144 6.01 -8.32 -9.66
N HIS A 145 7.08 -7.65 -9.26
CA HIS A 145 8.45 -8.11 -9.47
C HIS A 145 9.09 -8.42 -8.12
N HIS A 146 9.51 -9.68 -7.96
CA HIS A 146 10.00 -10.20 -6.68
C HIS A 146 11.29 -10.98 -6.86
N THR A 147 12.15 -11.00 -5.84
CA THR A 147 13.35 -11.85 -5.88
C THR A 147 12.99 -13.33 -5.94
N PRO A 148 13.86 -14.19 -6.52
CA PRO A 148 13.64 -15.64 -6.51
C PRO A 148 13.46 -16.21 -5.11
N ARG A 149 14.11 -15.61 -4.10
CA ARG A 149 13.98 -16.02 -2.70
C ARG A 149 12.63 -15.65 -2.11
N THR A 150 12.10 -14.47 -2.44
CA THR A 150 10.73 -14.08 -2.07
C THR A 150 9.72 -15.10 -2.58
N LEU A 151 9.77 -15.44 -3.88
CA LEU A 151 8.89 -16.43 -4.49
C LEU A 151 9.02 -17.81 -3.80
N GLN A 152 10.25 -18.23 -3.47
CA GLN A 152 10.48 -19.49 -2.77
C GLN A 152 9.90 -19.47 -1.34
N MET A 153 10.06 -18.36 -0.59
CA MET A 153 9.50 -18.22 0.76
C MET A 153 7.98 -18.27 0.75
N ILE A 154 7.33 -17.54 -0.15
CA ILE A 154 5.87 -17.54 -0.30
C ILE A 154 5.37 -18.94 -0.64
N LYS A 155 5.97 -19.59 -1.61
CA LYS A 155 5.63 -20.96 -2.02
C LYS A 155 5.75 -21.95 -0.85
N ASN A 156 6.83 -21.87 -0.06
CA ASN A 156 7.04 -22.76 1.07
C ASN A 156 6.08 -22.48 2.24
N ALA A 157 5.70 -21.22 2.43
CA ALA A 157 4.73 -20.84 3.45
C ALA A 157 3.31 -21.30 3.10
N GLY A 158 2.99 -21.48 1.81
CA GLY A 158 1.68 -21.93 1.33
C GLY A 158 0.54 -20.95 1.62
N VAL A 159 0.85 -19.68 1.86
CA VAL A 159 -0.16 -18.63 2.10
C VAL A 159 -0.66 -18.05 0.78
N PRO A 160 -1.96 -17.72 0.65
CA PRO A 160 -2.48 -17.06 -0.52
C PRO A 160 -1.93 -15.63 -0.64
N VAL A 161 -1.77 -15.17 -1.90
CA VAL A 161 -1.19 -13.87 -2.23
C VAL A 161 -2.08 -13.15 -3.24
N VAL A 162 -2.26 -11.84 -3.05
CA VAL A 162 -2.81 -10.93 -4.05
C VAL A 162 -1.77 -9.88 -4.38
N GLU A 163 -1.29 -9.89 -5.62
CA GLU A 163 -0.48 -8.80 -6.19
C GLU A 163 -1.41 -7.68 -6.63
N THR A 164 -1.04 -6.42 -6.39
CA THR A 164 -1.96 -5.31 -6.59
C THR A 164 -1.33 -4.14 -7.33
N MET A 165 -2.19 -3.25 -7.82
CA MET A 165 -1.90 -2.01 -8.55
C MET A 165 -1.64 -2.21 -10.03
N GLU A 166 -0.89 -3.20 -10.45
CA GLU A 166 -0.62 -3.57 -11.85
C GLU A 166 -1.13 -4.98 -12.14
N LEU A 167 -1.15 -5.36 -13.40
CA LEU A 167 -1.62 -6.66 -13.88
C LEU A 167 -0.42 -7.47 -14.41
N PRO A 168 0.24 -8.28 -13.57
CA PRO A 168 1.31 -9.13 -14.04
C PRO A 168 0.77 -10.21 -14.99
N PRO A 169 1.52 -10.56 -16.06
CA PRO A 169 1.11 -11.63 -16.98
C PRO A 169 0.94 -13.00 -16.31
N GLN A 170 1.67 -13.23 -15.23
CA GLN A 170 1.63 -14.46 -14.43
C GLN A 170 1.73 -14.10 -12.95
N PRO A 171 0.60 -13.88 -12.28
CA PRO A 171 0.60 -13.60 -10.85
C PRO A 171 1.04 -14.82 -10.03
N ILE A 172 1.56 -14.57 -8.83
CA ILE A 172 1.90 -15.63 -7.85
C ILE A 172 0.68 -16.52 -7.56
N ASP A 173 -0.46 -15.90 -7.24
CA ASP A 173 -1.74 -16.58 -7.03
C ASP A 173 -2.89 -15.77 -7.65
N MET A 174 -3.09 -14.52 -7.24
CA MET A 174 -4.14 -13.61 -7.72
C MET A 174 -3.59 -12.21 -7.96
N ALA A 175 -4.23 -11.42 -8.84
CA ALA A 175 -3.87 -10.03 -9.07
C ALA A 175 -5.09 -9.12 -9.21
N VAL A 176 -4.98 -7.89 -8.71
CA VAL A 176 -6.00 -6.82 -8.84
C VAL A 176 -5.31 -5.51 -9.16
N GLY A 177 -5.54 -4.98 -10.33
CA GLY A 177 -4.85 -3.77 -10.76
C GLY A 177 -5.54 -3.08 -11.93
N LEU A 178 -4.76 -2.41 -12.74
CA LEU A 178 -5.21 -1.80 -13.99
C LEU A 178 -4.09 -1.84 -15.04
N ASP A 179 -4.47 -1.68 -16.30
CA ASP A 179 -3.53 -1.56 -17.41
C ASP A 179 -2.95 -0.13 -17.44
N HIS A 180 -1.73 0.01 -16.91
CA HIS A 180 -1.02 1.29 -16.87
C HIS A 180 -0.56 1.78 -18.24
N GLU A 181 -0.28 0.86 -19.17
CA GLU A 181 0.10 1.22 -20.54
C GLU A 181 -1.09 1.83 -21.28
N ASP A 182 -2.24 1.15 -21.25
CA ASP A 182 -3.45 1.64 -21.90
C ASP A 182 -3.95 2.96 -21.27
N ALA A 183 -3.92 3.08 -19.95
CA ALA A 183 -4.29 4.30 -19.26
C ALA A 183 -3.43 5.51 -19.68
N SER A 184 -2.13 5.30 -19.81
CA SER A 184 -1.19 6.34 -20.24
C SER A 184 -1.32 6.68 -21.72
N TYR A 185 -1.52 5.67 -22.56
CA TYR A 185 -1.81 5.86 -23.97
C TYR A 185 -3.01 6.78 -24.18
N ASN A 186 -4.13 6.50 -23.51
CA ASN A 186 -5.35 7.32 -23.64
C ASN A 186 -5.19 8.72 -23.03
N ALA A 187 -4.42 8.87 -21.96
CA ALA A 187 -4.12 10.18 -21.37
C ALA A 187 -3.30 11.07 -22.32
N VAL A 188 -2.28 10.49 -22.98
CA VAL A 188 -1.45 11.20 -23.97
C VAL A 188 -2.25 11.49 -25.25
N LYS A 189 -3.08 10.56 -25.68
CA LYS A 189 -3.96 10.77 -26.82
C LYS A 189 -4.87 12.00 -26.65
N ARG A 190 -5.39 12.22 -25.43
CA ARG A 190 -6.16 13.44 -25.12
C ARG A 190 -5.35 14.72 -25.34
N MET A 191 -4.04 14.73 -25.01
CA MET A 191 -3.16 15.87 -25.30
C MET A 191 -2.96 16.07 -26.80
N LEU A 192 -2.76 14.99 -27.55
CA LEU A 192 -2.62 15.00 -29.02
C LEU A 192 -3.89 15.51 -29.69
N ASP A 193 -5.08 15.09 -29.22
CA ASP A 193 -6.37 15.52 -29.72
C ASP A 193 -6.61 17.02 -29.42
N ALA A 194 -6.06 17.55 -28.31
CA ALA A 194 -6.03 18.98 -28.00
C ALA A 194 -5.00 19.79 -28.82
N GLY A 195 -4.33 19.15 -29.77
CA GLY A 195 -3.39 19.80 -30.70
C GLY A 195 -1.94 19.89 -30.23
N LYS A 196 -1.58 19.31 -29.07
CA LYS A 196 -0.21 19.29 -28.58
C LYS A 196 0.66 18.35 -29.41
N ARG A 197 1.93 18.71 -29.64
CA ARG A 197 2.83 17.95 -30.53
C ARG A 197 4.22 17.73 -29.95
N THR A 198 4.71 18.61 -29.09
CA THR A 198 5.98 18.45 -28.39
C THR A 198 5.70 18.09 -26.93
N ILE A 199 5.16 16.90 -26.73
CA ILE A 199 4.84 16.37 -25.41
C ILE A 199 6.08 15.66 -24.87
N VAL A 200 6.45 15.91 -23.62
CA VAL A 200 7.58 15.26 -22.94
C VAL A 200 7.08 14.44 -21.76
N TYR A 201 7.54 13.19 -21.65
CA TYR A 201 7.26 12.35 -20.48
C TYR A 201 8.22 12.67 -19.32
N PHE A 202 7.65 13.01 -18.14
CA PHE A 202 8.41 13.20 -16.92
C PHE A 202 8.34 11.94 -16.06
N GLY A 203 9.44 11.17 -16.02
CA GLY A 203 9.54 9.91 -15.26
C GLY A 203 10.43 10.06 -14.03
N ALA A 204 9.94 9.55 -12.90
CA ALA A 204 10.67 9.49 -11.63
C ALA A 204 10.70 8.05 -11.09
N ARG A 205 11.74 7.67 -10.36
CA ARG A 205 12.01 6.33 -9.79
C ARG A 205 12.28 5.21 -10.81
N LEU A 206 11.61 5.21 -11.94
CA LEU A 206 11.70 4.18 -12.99
C LEU A 206 11.33 2.76 -12.52
N ASP A 207 10.38 2.68 -11.57
CA ASP A 207 9.75 1.43 -11.16
C ASP A 207 8.90 0.81 -12.29
N THR A 208 8.37 -0.39 -12.07
CA THR A 208 7.57 -1.13 -13.07
C THR A 208 6.41 -0.27 -13.59
N ARG A 209 5.65 0.39 -12.73
CA ARG A 209 4.52 1.22 -13.14
C ARG A 209 4.94 2.45 -13.95
N THR A 210 6.04 3.10 -13.56
CA THR A 210 6.61 4.22 -14.34
C THR A 210 7.00 3.78 -15.73
N LYS A 211 7.60 2.59 -15.88
CA LYS A 211 7.97 2.02 -17.19
C LYS A 211 6.74 1.68 -18.04
N LEU A 212 5.71 1.06 -17.45
CA LEU A 212 4.45 0.79 -18.16
C LEU A 212 3.78 2.08 -18.65
N ARG A 213 3.76 3.12 -17.81
CA ARG A 213 3.23 4.45 -18.21
C ARG A 213 4.04 5.08 -19.34
N MET A 214 5.36 4.94 -19.30
CA MET A 214 6.24 5.39 -20.36
C MET A 214 5.95 4.65 -21.67
N GLN A 215 5.75 3.34 -21.62
CA GLN A 215 5.38 2.53 -22.82
C GLN A 215 4.08 3.01 -23.46
N GLY A 216 3.05 3.31 -22.67
CA GLY A 216 1.80 3.87 -23.17
C GLY A 216 1.98 5.25 -23.81
N TYR A 217 2.78 6.11 -23.19
CA TYR A 217 3.18 7.39 -23.78
C TYR A 217 3.91 7.19 -25.11
N ASP A 218 4.93 6.33 -25.14
CA ASP A 218 5.74 6.06 -26.35
C ASP A 218 4.84 5.53 -27.49
N ARG A 219 3.91 4.62 -27.18
CA ARG A 219 2.94 4.10 -28.15
C ARG A 219 2.10 5.22 -28.74
N ALA A 220 1.53 6.10 -27.92
CA ALA A 220 0.69 7.19 -28.39
C ALA A 220 1.45 8.19 -29.28
N MET A 221 2.68 8.54 -28.91
CA MET A 221 3.53 9.44 -29.70
C MET A 221 3.91 8.81 -31.04
N ASN A 222 4.36 7.55 -31.05
CA ASN A 222 4.72 6.82 -32.27
C ASN A 222 3.54 6.67 -33.24
N GLU A 223 2.35 6.33 -32.75
CA GLU A 223 1.14 6.23 -33.57
C GLU A 223 0.72 7.57 -34.18
N ALA A 224 1.04 8.68 -33.49
CA ALA A 224 0.83 10.02 -34.02
C ALA A 224 1.96 10.48 -35.01
N GLY A 225 2.94 9.64 -35.29
CA GLY A 225 4.10 9.96 -36.13
C GLY A 225 5.06 10.97 -35.48
N LEU A 226 5.06 11.06 -34.14
CA LEU A 226 5.90 11.96 -33.36
C LEU A 226 6.98 11.18 -32.62
N GLU A 227 8.17 11.76 -32.47
CA GLU A 227 9.25 11.16 -31.71
C GLU A 227 9.00 11.30 -30.21
N PRO A 228 8.98 10.17 -29.43
CA PRO A 228 8.88 10.23 -27.98
C PRO A 228 10.05 10.97 -27.32
N LYS A 229 9.75 11.82 -26.34
CA LYS A 229 10.73 12.66 -25.62
C LYS A 229 10.60 12.44 -24.12
N HIS A 230 11.72 12.23 -23.44
CA HIS A 230 11.73 11.88 -22.04
C HIS A 230 12.67 12.75 -21.23
N VAL A 231 12.23 13.12 -20.02
CA VAL A 231 13.08 13.64 -18.96
C VAL A 231 12.93 12.70 -17.76
N LEU A 232 13.94 11.86 -17.56
CA LEU A 232 13.91 10.76 -16.59
C LEU A 232 14.86 11.03 -15.43
N THR A 233 14.50 10.51 -14.24
CA THR A 233 15.34 10.51 -13.06
C THR A 233 15.07 9.29 -12.18
N GLY A 234 16.11 8.80 -11.46
CA GLY A 234 15.99 7.76 -10.44
C GLY A 234 15.51 8.31 -9.08
N VAL A 235 15.38 9.63 -8.93
CA VAL A 235 14.97 10.25 -7.67
C VAL A 235 13.48 10.01 -7.40
N HIS A 236 13.11 9.95 -6.11
CA HIS A 236 11.70 9.86 -5.71
C HIS A 236 10.90 11.08 -6.16
N SER A 237 9.66 10.85 -6.61
CA SER A 237 8.76 11.93 -7.02
C SER A 237 8.42 12.86 -5.86
N SER A 238 8.43 14.17 -6.15
CA SER A 238 8.00 15.22 -5.25
C SER A 238 7.58 16.44 -6.05
N PHE A 239 6.84 17.35 -5.44
CA PHE A 239 6.48 18.63 -6.06
C PHE A 239 7.72 19.45 -6.46
N SER A 240 8.77 19.47 -5.62
CA SER A 240 9.99 20.23 -5.87
C SER A 240 10.83 19.65 -7.01
N LEU A 241 10.85 18.32 -7.18
CA LEU A 241 11.57 17.68 -8.28
C LEU A 241 11.07 18.14 -9.65
N ALA A 242 9.79 18.46 -9.76
CA ALA A 242 9.18 18.87 -11.03
C ALA A 242 9.76 20.17 -11.58
N HIS A 243 10.27 21.06 -10.71
CA HIS A 243 10.97 22.28 -11.14
C HIS A 243 12.18 21.93 -12.01
N ASP A 244 13.06 21.06 -11.53
CA ASP A 244 14.27 20.65 -12.26
C ASP A 244 13.95 19.91 -13.55
N LEU A 245 12.86 19.09 -13.53
CA LEU A 245 12.41 18.38 -14.72
C LEU A 245 11.89 19.35 -15.79
N LEU A 246 11.13 20.36 -15.40
CA LEU A 246 10.60 21.37 -16.31
C LEU A 246 11.72 22.24 -16.89
N GLU A 247 12.70 22.67 -16.06
CA GLU A 247 13.88 23.41 -16.52
C GLU A 247 14.59 22.65 -17.63
N ARG A 248 14.96 21.40 -17.35
CA ARG A 248 15.64 20.52 -18.31
C ARG A 248 14.83 20.32 -19.58
N ALA A 249 13.51 20.20 -19.47
CA ALA A 249 12.64 20.02 -20.61
C ALA A 249 12.59 21.28 -21.50
N LEU A 250 12.48 22.46 -20.89
CA LEU A 250 12.46 23.75 -21.62
C LEU A 250 13.80 24.04 -22.33
N GLU A 251 14.93 23.72 -21.68
CA GLU A 251 16.26 23.84 -22.28
C GLU A 251 16.47 22.86 -23.45
N THR A 252 16.00 21.62 -23.28
CA THR A 252 16.23 20.55 -24.29
C THR A 252 15.25 20.63 -25.45
N TYR A 253 14.01 21.04 -25.18
CA TYR A 253 12.90 21.08 -26.14
C TYR A 253 12.27 22.48 -26.21
N PRO A 254 12.83 23.43 -26.94
CA PRO A 254 12.34 24.82 -26.99
C PRO A 254 10.90 24.98 -27.49
N THR A 255 10.35 23.96 -28.17
CA THR A 255 8.97 23.92 -28.66
C THR A 255 8.04 23.12 -27.74
N LEU A 256 8.45 22.85 -26.50
CA LEU A 256 7.65 22.13 -25.52
C LEU A 256 6.24 22.74 -25.35
N ASP A 257 5.22 21.97 -25.62
CA ASP A 257 3.81 22.37 -25.52
C ASP A 257 2.97 21.46 -24.64
N GLY A 258 3.55 20.37 -24.12
CA GLY A 258 2.89 19.46 -23.21
C GLY A 258 3.84 18.62 -22.36
N VAL A 259 3.42 18.27 -21.13
CA VAL A 259 4.11 17.32 -20.27
C VAL A 259 3.13 16.27 -19.77
N PHE A 260 3.49 15.00 -19.93
CA PHE A 260 2.81 13.88 -19.29
C PHE A 260 3.67 13.37 -18.12
N CYS A 261 3.13 13.46 -16.92
CA CYS A 261 3.87 13.18 -15.70
C CYS A 261 3.53 11.81 -15.14
N THR A 262 4.55 11.09 -14.64
CA THR A 262 4.36 9.75 -14.04
C THR A 262 3.39 9.74 -12.88
N ASN A 263 3.21 10.88 -12.20
CA ASN A 263 2.21 11.06 -11.13
C ASN A 263 1.85 12.53 -10.91
N ASP A 264 0.84 12.77 -10.07
CA ASP A 264 0.33 14.12 -9.79
C ASP A 264 1.30 14.99 -9.02
N ASP A 265 2.18 14.43 -8.17
CA ASP A 265 3.20 15.22 -7.47
C ASP A 265 4.08 15.98 -8.49
N ILE A 266 4.52 15.27 -9.52
CA ILE A 266 5.30 15.87 -10.62
C ILE A 266 4.43 16.83 -11.44
N ALA A 267 3.19 16.45 -11.77
CA ALA A 267 2.30 17.27 -12.59
C ALA A 267 1.98 18.61 -11.92
N ILE A 268 1.57 18.57 -10.65
CA ILE A 268 1.27 19.77 -9.86
C ILE A 268 2.51 20.63 -9.69
N GLY A 269 3.66 20.03 -9.37
CA GLY A 269 4.92 20.75 -9.28
C GLY A 269 5.32 21.41 -10.60
N ALA A 270 5.09 20.77 -11.76
CA ALA A 270 5.32 21.35 -13.07
C ALA A 270 4.37 22.52 -13.35
N MET A 271 3.09 22.43 -12.99
CA MET A 271 2.11 23.53 -13.11
C MET A 271 2.53 24.73 -12.25
N LEU A 272 2.93 24.51 -11.01
CA LEU A 272 3.41 25.58 -10.12
C LEU A 272 4.69 26.24 -10.65
N SER A 273 5.62 25.45 -11.19
CA SER A 273 6.84 25.96 -11.80
C SER A 273 6.56 26.74 -13.08
N ALA A 274 5.62 26.27 -13.92
CA ALA A 274 5.15 27.00 -15.10
C ALA A 274 4.52 28.34 -14.73
N GLN A 275 3.67 28.37 -13.70
CA GLN A 275 3.03 29.59 -13.18
C GLN A 275 4.09 30.63 -12.72
N GLN A 276 5.12 30.19 -12.00
CA GLN A 276 6.21 31.08 -11.54
C GLN A 276 6.96 31.72 -12.70
N ARG A 277 6.98 31.06 -13.87
CA ARG A 277 7.62 31.55 -15.11
C ARG A 277 6.66 32.32 -16.02
N GLY A 278 5.42 32.51 -15.65
CA GLY A 278 4.42 33.12 -16.49
C GLY A 278 3.97 32.25 -17.68
N ILE A 279 4.28 30.96 -17.70
CA ILE A 279 3.82 30.01 -18.73
C ILE A 279 2.37 29.64 -18.44
N GLN A 280 1.50 29.88 -19.40
CA GLN A 280 0.06 29.65 -19.26
C GLN A 280 -0.29 28.17 -19.48
N VAL A 281 -0.99 27.56 -18.52
CA VAL A 281 -1.55 26.21 -18.59
C VAL A 281 -3.05 26.35 -18.82
N PRO A 282 -3.64 25.70 -19.83
CA PRO A 282 -3.06 24.78 -20.82
C PRO A 282 -2.54 25.44 -22.11
N GLN A 283 -2.72 26.77 -22.29
CA GLN A 283 -2.55 27.43 -23.59
C GLN A 283 -1.14 27.20 -24.16
N GLN A 284 -0.11 27.51 -23.36
CA GLN A 284 1.29 27.35 -23.77
C GLN A 284 1.82 25.95 -23.41
N LEU A 285 1.42 25.40 -22.27
CA LEU A 285 1.88 24.10 -21.77
C LEU A 285 0.71 23.28 -21.24
N ALA A 286 0.32 22.21 -21.92
CA ALA A 286 -0.62 21.25 -21.36
C ALA A 286 0.08 20.36 -20.34
N VAL A 287 -0.61 20.01 -19.27
CA VAL A 287 -0.08 19.14 -18.21
C VAL A 287 -1.09 18.02 -17.89
N VAL A 288 -0.60 16.78 -17.92
CA VAL A 288 -1.39 15.60 -17.50
C VAL A 288 -0.66 14.87 -16.40
N GLY A 289 -1.39 14.54 -15.35
CA GLY A 289 -0.91 13.77 -14.20
C GLY A 289 -1.40 12.32 -14.20
N TYR A 290 -1.14 11.65 -13.08
CA TYR A 290 -1.53 10.27 -12.84
C TYR A 290 -1.82 10.05 -11.35
N ASN A 291 -2.92 9.43 -11.00
CA ASN A 291 -3.53 9.09 -9.71
C ASN A 291 -4.71 9.96 -9.27
N ALA A 292 -5.00 11.09 -9.92
CA ALA A 292 -6.08 12.02 -9.57
C ALA A 292 -6.13 12.34 -8.06
N LEU A 293 -5.01 12.87 -7.55
CA LEU A 293 -4.95 13.33 -6.15
C LEU A 293 -5.90 14.52 -5.94
N ASP A 294 -6.55 14.57 -4.78
CA ASP A 294 -7.52 15.60 -4.42
C ASP A 294 -7.00 17.03 -4.61
N ILE A 295 -5.75 17.27 -4.25
CA ILE A 295 -5.10 18.57 -4.46
C ILE A 295 -5.10 19.00 -5.93
N GLY A 296 -4.94 18.07 -6.89
CA GLY A 296 -5.00 18.36 -8.33
C GLY A 296 -6.36 18.86 -8.79
N GLN A 297 -7.43 18.53 -8.06
CA GLN A 297 -8.80 18.97 -8.36
C GLN A 297 -9.14 20.31 -7.70
N THR A 298 -8.30 20.83 -6.81
CA THR A 298 -8.51 22.06 -6.05
C THR A 298 -7.65 23.24 -6.51
N ILE A 299 -6.59 22.98 -7.27
CA ILE A 299 -5.74 24.02 -7.88
C ILE A 299 -6.40 24.61 -9.12
N SER A 300 -5.93 25.78 -9.56
CA SER A 300 -6.38 26.43 -10.80
C SER A 300 -5.19 26.64 -11.77
N PRO A 301 -5.30 26.15 -13.02
CA PRO A 301 -6.36 25.29 -13.57
C PRO A 301 -6.40 23.91 -12.91
N LYS A 302 -7.55 23.24 -12.91
CA LYS A 302 -7.68 21.86 -12.39
C LYS A 302 -6.85 20.89 -13.23
N LEU A 303 -6.14 20.00 -12.54
CA LEU A 303 -5.30 19.01 -13.21
C LEU A 303 -6.14 17.93 -13.90
N THR A 304 -5.88 17.71 -15.19
CA THR A 304 -6.29 16.51 -15.91
C THR A 304 -5.37 15.37 -15.49
N SER A 305 -5.93 14.27 -15.01
CA SER A 305 -5.16 13.15 -14.47
C SER A 305 -5.86 11.81 -14.72
N VAL A 306 -5.07 10.75 -14.79
CA VAL A 306 -5.61 9.37 -14.78
C VAL A 306 -6.07 9.06 -13.36
N ASP A 307 -7.37 8.84 -13.18
CA ASP A 307 -7.96 8.42 -11.91
C ASP A 307 -7.89 6.90 -11.80
N THR A 308 -7.21 6.44 -10.75
CA THR A 308 -7.02 5.03 -10.44
C THR A 308 -7.93 4.62 -9.28
N PRO A 309 -8.72 3.53 -9.39
CA PRO A 309 -9.72 3.14 -8.38
C PRO A 309 -9.07 2.46 -7.16
N ARG A 310 -8.17 3.16 -6.46
CA ARG A 310 -7.31 2.62 -5.39
C ARG A 310 -8.07 1.98 -4.24
N PHE A 311 -9.16 2.64 -3.79
CA PHE A 311 -10.02 2.09 -2.74
C PHE A 311 -10.66 0.77 -3.19
N GLN A 312 -11.19 0.72 -4.41
CA GLN A 312 -11.84 -0.46 -4.99
C GLN A 312 -10.83 -1.59 -5.23
N ILE A 313 -9.59 -1.26 -5.65
CA ILE A 313 -8.49 -2.23 -5.73
C ILE A 313 -8.25 -2.84 -4.34
N GLY A 314 -8.19 -2.02 -3.27
CA GLY A 314 -8.04 -2.50 -1.90
C GLY A 314 -9.17 -3.42 -1.46
N VAL A 315 -10.43 -3.02 -1.69
CA VAL A 315 -11.63 -3.82 -1.39
C VAL A 315 -11.57 -5.17 -2.10
N LYS A 316 -11.39 -5.14 -3.43
CA LYS A 316 -11.38 -6.37 -4.24
C LYS A 316 -10.24 -7.31 -3.85
N SER A 317 -9.05 -6.77 -3.58
CA SER A 317 -7.90 -7.57 -3.14
C SER A 317 -8.17 -8.30 -1.82
N ALA A 318 -8.77 -7.63 -0.86
CA ALA A 318 -9.11 -8.24 0.42
C ALA A 318 -10.25 -9.25 0.29
N GLU A 319 -11.26 -9.00 -0.55
CA GLU A 319 -12.34 -9.94 -0.85
C GLU A 319 -11.79 -11.25 -1.42
N LEU A 320 -10.92 -11.16 -2.44
CA LEU A 320 -10.30 -12.32 -3.07
C LEU A 320 -9.47 -13.12 -2.08
N LEU A 321 -8.63 -12.43 -1.29
CA LEU A 321 -7.78 -13.07 -0.30
C LEU A 321 -8.60 -13.81 0.75
N ILE A 322 -9.67 -13.18 1.27
CA ILE A 322 -10.54 -13.78 2.29
C ILE A 322 -11.35 -14.94 1.72
N ALA A 323 -11.88 -14.83 0.51
CA ALA A 323 -12.57 -15.93 -0.16
C ALA A 323 -11.63 -17.14 -0.33
N ARG A 324 -10.38 -16.88 -0.74
CA ARG A 324 -9.34 -17.92 -0.84
C ARG A 324 -9.03 -18.57 0.51
N LEU A 325 -8.97 -17.79 1.60
CA LEU A 325 -8.75 -18.29 2.97
C LEU A 325 -9.94 -19.12 3.49
N LYS A 326 -11.14 -18.86 3.00
CA LYS A 326 -12.35 -19.66 3.30
C LYS A 326 -12.45 -20.93 2.45
N GLY A 327 -11.56 -21.14 1.47
CA GLY A 327 -11.59 -22.27 0.56
C GLY A 327 -12.62 -22.14 -0.57
N GLU A 328 -13.11 -20.92 -0.82
CA GLU A 328 -14.02 -20.64 -1.92
C GLU A 328 -13.28 -20.72 -3.27
N ALA A 329 -13.84 -21.42 -4.24
CA ALA A 329 -13.25 -21.52 -5.57
C ALA A 329 -13.33 -20.16 -6.30
N GLN A 330 -12.22 -19.77 -6.92
CA GLN A 330 -12.12 -18.56 -7.73
C GLN A 330 -11.84 -18.97 -9.18
N GLU A 331 -12.78 -18.73 -10.07
CA GLU A 331 -12.61 -19.00 -11.50
C GLU A 331 -11.65 -17.99 -12.15
N GLU A 332 -11.79 -16.72 -11.78
CA GLU A 332 -10.95 -15.62 -12.24
C GLU A 332 -9.93 -15.26 -11.17
N LYS A 333 -8.69 -15.04 -11.59
CA LYS A 333 -7.55 -14.72 -10.71
C LYS A 333 -6.95 -13.36 -10.95
N VAL A 334 -7.23 -12.73 -12.09
CA VAL A 334 -6.69 -11.43 -12.50
C VAL A 334 -7.86 -10.49 -12.76
N PHE A 335 -7.92 -9.39 -12.02
CA PHE A 335 -9.02 -8.43 -12.10
C PHE A 335 -8.49 -7.08 -12.54
N ASP A 336 -8.87 -6.67 -13.75
CA ASP A 336 -8.67 -5.31 -14.23
C ASP A 336 -9.79 -4.41 -13.69
N MET A 337 -9.42 -3.44 -12.86
CA MET A 337 -10.36 -2.50 -12.25
C MET A 337 -10.63 -1.28 -13.13
N GLY A 338 -9.92 -1.18 -14.26
CA GLY A 338 -9.99 -0.05 -15.17
C GLY A 338 -9.49 1.26 -14.56
N TYR A 339 -9.75 2.36 -15.27
CA TYR A 339 -9.37 3.72 -14.87
C TYR A 339 -10.34 4.73 -15.49
N GLN A 340 -10.25 5.98 -15.05
CA GLN A 340 -10.90 7.11 -15.69
C GLN A 340 -9.89 8.23 -15.93
N ILE A 341 -10.17 9.14 -16.87
CA ILE A 341 -9.39 10.37 -17.02
C ILE A 341 -10.27 11.53 -16.56
N THR A 342 -9.81 12.27 -15.56
CA THR A 342 -10.57 13.39 -15.00
C THR A 342 -10.79 14.48 -16.04
N SER A 343 -11.91 15.18 -15.95
CA SER A 343 -12.22 16.36 -16.75
C SER A 343 -11.54 17.59 -16.12
N GLY A 344 -10.21 17.67 -16.21
CA GLY A 344 -9.45 18.84 -15.75
C GLY A 344 -9.45 19.97 -16.79
N GLU A 345 -8.74 21.05 -16.44
CA GLU A 345 -8.59 22.29 -17.25
C GLU A 345 -7.14 22.45 -17.75
N SER A 346 -6.26 21.48 -17.45
CA SER A 346 -4.82 21.57 -17.76
C SER A 346 -4.44 21.02 -19.14
N VAL A 347 -5.45 20.63 -19.97
CA VAL A 347 -5.30 20.18 -21.37
C VAL A 347 -6.30 20.90 -22.26
#